data_6fcdf3e229fd4fb1a6c382ebcf19fb32
#
_entry.id   6fcdf3e229fd4fb1a6c382ebcf19fb32
#
_cell.length_a   1.000
_cell.length_b   1.000
_cell.length_c   1.000
_cell.angle_alpha   90.00
_cell.angle_beta   90.00
_cell.angle_gamma   90.00
#
_symmetry.space_group_name_H-M   'P 1'
#
loop_
_entity.id
_entity.type
_entity.pdbx_description
1 polymer ?
#
loop_
_entity_poly.entity_id
_entity_poly.type
_entity_poly.pdbx_seq_one_letter_code
_entity_poly.pdbx_strand_id
1 'polypeptide(L)'
;MKTVRTWCIRILMILFTVIFLYPLFWNLMSAFKTNAEYLTDPYALPAALNLDNFVAAWQKANIAAYFGNSIFVTVLSTVLLLLLVIPISYVLARYRFVGSRLISTVYMACIFLQATYIMIPLFLELQVVNGLNNLPVLCLVYAVMQFPFCIFTLQGFMSAVPRDYEESARIDGATNIQLLLRVMVPLAKPGIATITMLSAMGFWNEYPLALVLLTEDAKKTLPIGMANLFEVQKYATDWGALFAGLVIVMIPTIIIYLIGQRYLLQGIGAGGLKG
;
A
#
# COMPACT_ATOMS: atom_id res chain seq x y z
N MET A 1 -29.76 31.27 6.38
CA MET A 1 -28.48 30.90 6.97
C MET A 1 -27.99 29.47 6.59
N LYS A 2 -28.84 28.42 6.64
CA LYS A 2 -28.40 27.02 6.27
C LYS A 2 -27.88 26.95 4.83
N THR A 3 -28.54 27.58 3.86
CA THR A 3 -28.17 27.54 2.44
C THR A 3 -26.82 28.20 2.16
N VAL A 4 -26.54 29.38 2.75
CA VAL A 4 -25.26 30.09 2.58
C VAL A 4 -24.09 29.23 3.14
N ARG A 5 -24.26 28.67 4.34
CA ARG A 5 -23.26 27.75 4.94
C ARG A 5 -22.98 26.56 4.04
N THR A 6 -24.02 25.97 3.45
CA THR A 6 -23.83 24.81 2.53
C THR A 6 -23.06 25.21 1.28
N TRP A 7 -23.32 26.39 0.70
CA TRP A 7 -22.57 26.89 -0.44
C TRP A 7 -21.12 27.21 -0.10
N CYS A 8 -20.86 27.85 1.06
CA CYS A 8 -19.48 28.08 1.52
C CYS A 8 -18.70 26.77 1.70
N ILE A 9 -19.31 25.73 2.29
CA ILE A 9 -18.68 24.42 2.44
C ILE A 9 -18.39 23.80 1.07
N ARG A 10 -19.34 23.85 0.12
CA ARG A 10 -19.13 23.32 -1.24
C ARG A 10 -17.98 24.03 -1.97
N ILE A 11 -17.93 25.36 -1.92
CA ILE A 11 -16.87 26.15 -2.55
C ILE A 11 -15.51 25.77 -1.92
N LEU A 12 -15.45 25.68 -0.60
CA LEU A 12 -14.24 25.26 0.11
C LEU A 12 -13.78 23.86 -0.31
N MET A 13 -14.71 22.89 -0.37
CA MET A 13 -14.42 21.52 -0.82
C MET A 13 -13.91 21.48 -2.27
N ILE A 14 -14.51 22.25 -3.17
CA ILE A 14 -14.05 22.36 -4.57
C ILE A 14 -12.65 22.95 -4.62
N LEU A 15 -12.39 24.04 -3.87
CA LEU A 15 -11.07 24.67 -3.81
C LEU A 15 -10.01 23.68 -3.35
N PHE A 16 -10.24 22.96 -2.25
CA PHE A 16 -9.32 21.91 -1.78
C PHE A 16 -9.12 20.82 -2.83
N THR A 17 -10.21 20.36 -3.46
CA THR A 17 -10.13 19.34 -4.52
C THR A 17 -9.24 19.80 -5.67
N VAL A 18 -9.39 21.03 -6.14
CA VAL A 18 -8.56 21.60 -7.21
C VAL A 18 -7.10 21.69 -6.77
N ILE A 19 -6.81 22.18 -5.56
CA ILE A 19 -5.45 22.29 -5.03
C ILE A 19 -4.77 20.91 -4.95
N PHE A 20 -5.48 19.88 -4.48
CA PHE A 20 -4.92 18.52 -4.39
C PHE A 20 -4.77 17.81 -5.74
N LEU A 21 -5.67 18.07 -6.69
CA LEU A 21 -5.60 17.45 -8.01
C LEU A 21 -4.61 18.18 -8.93
N TYR A 22 -4.31 19.46 -8.69
CA TYR A 22 -3.43 20.25 -9.54
C TYR A 22 -2.03 19.61 -9.75
N PRO A 23 -1.29 19.16 -8.71
CA PRO A 23 0.02 18.53 -8.91
C PRO A 23 -0.06 17.24 -9.74
N LEU A 24 -1.14 16.45 -9.58
CA LEU A 24 -1.35 15.23 -10.35
C LEU A 24 -1.64 15.55 -11.82
N PHE A 25 -2.49 16.53 -12.05
CA PHE A 25 -2.79 17.02 -13.40
C PHE A 25 -1.54 17.60 -14.06
N TRP A 26 -0.78 18.42 -13.34
CA TRP A 26 0.46 19.00 -13.84
C TRP A 26 1.52 17.94 -14.20
N ASN A 27 1.69 16.92 -13.36
CA ASN A 27 2.55 15.78 -13.64
C ASN A 27 2.11 15.04 -14.91
N LEU A 28 0.80 14.77 -15.02
CA LEU A 28 0.23 14.11 -16.21
C LEU A 28 0.47 14.94 -17.49
N MET A 29 0.23 16.25 -17.44
CA MET A 29 0.48 17.13 -18.60
C MET A 29 1.96 17.21 -18.94
N SER A 30 2.83 17.28 -17.95
CA SER A 30 4.28 17.31 -18.14
C SER A 30 4.83 16.02 -18.76
N ALA A 31 4.19 14.88 -18.52
CA ALA A 31 4.55 13.61 -19.14
C ALA A 31 4.38 13.58 -20.66
N PHE A 32 3.55 14.47 -21.22
CA PHE A 32 3.34 14.58 -22.66
C PHE A 32 4.18 15.69 -23.32
N LYS A 33 4.94 16.50 -22.56
CA LYS A 33 5.77 17.56 -23.10
C LYS A 33 7.11 17.04 -23.60
N THR A 34 7.61 17.64 -24.66
CA THR A 34 9.02 17.47 -25.02
C THR A 34 9.92 18.16 -23.98
N ASN A 35 11.19 17.76 -23.92
CA ASN A 35 12.14 18.37 -23.01
C ASN A 35 12.31 19.88 -23.25
N ALA A 36 12.30 20.31 -24.52
CA ALA A 36 12.38 21.72 -24.91
C ALA A 36 11.15 22.52 -24.45
N GLU A 37 9.95 21.99 -24.62
CA GLU A 37 8.70 22.62 -24.14
C GLU A 37 8.71 22.78 -22.62
N TYR A 38 9.12 21.74 -21.89
CA TYR A 38 9.18 21.80 -20.44
C TYR A 38 10.17 22.84 -19.93
N LEU A 39 11.35 22.94 -20.55
CA LEU A 39 12.38 23.93 -20.16
C LEU A 39 11.97 25.36 -20.54
N THR A 40 11.16 25.55 -21.59
CA THR A 40 10.68 26.87 -22.02
C THR A 40 9.58 27.39 -21.09
N ASP A 41 8.55 26.58 -20.84
CA ASP A 41 7.47 26.89 -19.90
C ASP A 41 6.92 25.62 -19.24
N PRO A 42 7.33 25.35 -17.97
CA PRO A 42 6.85 24.19 -17.25
C PRO A 42 5.33 24.16 -17.01
N TYR A 43 4.66 25.31 -17.03
CA TYR A 43 3.24 25.42 -16.71
C TYR A 43 2.31 25.46 -17.91
N ALA A 44 2.83 25.69 -19.13
CA ALA A 44 2.05 25.63 -20.34
C ALA A 44 1.45 24.24 -20.57
N LEU A 45 0.39 24.14 -21.33
CA LEU A 45 -0.13 22.85 -21.81
C LEU A 45 0.78 22.29 -22.90
N PRO A 46 0.91 20.97 -23.07
CA PRO A 46 1.70 20.38 -24.15
C PRO A 46 1.11 20.78 -25.51
N ALA A 47 1.95 21.09 -26.47
CA ALA A 47 1.53 21.43 -27.84
C ALA A 47 0.96 20.21 -28.57
N ALA A 48 1.45 19.00 -28.25
CA ALA A 48 0.95 17.73 -28.76
C ALA A 48 1.08 16.65 -27.68
N LEU A 49 0.30 15.57 -27.80
CA LEU A 49 0.41 14.40 -26.91
C LEU A 49 1.62 13.55 -27.36
N ASN A 50 2.77 13.80 -26.76
CA ASN A 50 3.98 13.04 -27.05
C ASN A 50 4.02 11.75 -26.20
N LEU A 51 3.80 10.61 -26.86
CA LEU A 51 3.87 9.29 -26.23
C LEU A 51 5.29 8.73 -26.17
N ASP A 52 6.26 9.32 -26.88
CA ASP A 52 7.65 8.83 -26.92
C ASP A 52 8.31 8.89 -25.53
N ASN A 53 7.85 9.80 -24.68
CA ASN A 53 8.30 9.90 -23.30
C ASN A 53 8.00 8.64 -22.49
N PHE A 54 6.83 8.02 -22.69
CA PHE A 54 6.46 6.77 -22.05
C PHE A 54 7.30 5.59 -22.57
N VAL A 55 7.57 5.57 -23.88
CA VAL A 55 8.46 4.58 -24.48
C VAL A 55 9.90 4.77 -23.98
N ALA A 56 10.37 6.01 -23.93
CA ALA A 56 11.70 6.33 -23.40
C ALA A 56 11.84 5.96 -21.92
N ALA A 57 10.83 6.28 -21.08
CA ALA A 57 10.80 5.88 -19.70
C ALA A 57 10.87 4.36 -19.53
N TRP A 58 10.04 3.63 -20.31
CA TRP A 58 9.98 2.17 -20.27
C TRP A 58 11.30 1.50 -20.66
N GLN A 59 11.99 2.02 -21.67
CA GLN A 59 13.23 1.43 -22.20
C GLN A 59 14.48 1.84 -21.44
N LYS A 60 14.64 3.16 -21.17
CA LYS A 60 15.88 3.70 -20.56
C LYS A 60 16.08 3.30 -19.10
N ALA A 61 15.00 3.11 -18.35
CA ALA A 61 15.08 2.87 -16.91
C ALA A 61 14.87 1.41 -16.50
N ASN A 62 14.86 0.46 -17.45
CA ASN A 62 14.53 -0.95 -17.18
C ASN A 62 13.19 -1.10 -16.41
N ILE A 63 12.25 -0.15 -16.63
CA ILE A 63 10.98 -0.06 -15.89
C ILE A 63 10.19 -1.37 -15.97
N ALA A 64 10.27 -2.10 -17.09
CA ALA A 64 9.58 -3.38 -17.24
C ALA A 64 10.00 -4.40 -16.16
N ALA A 65 11.30 -4.54 -15.89
CA ALA A 65 11.80 -5.44 -14.86
C ALA A 65 11.41 -4.96 -13.46
N TYR A 66 11.58 -3.66 -13.17
CA TYR A 66 11.23 -3.09 -11.87
C TYR A 66 9.72 -3.15 -11.59
N PHE A 67 8.91 -2.94 -12.62
CA PHE A 67 7.45 -3.08 -12.54
C PHE A 67 7.05 -4.53 -12.23
N GLY A 68 7.65 -5.50 -12.91
CA GLY A 68 7.45 -6.93 -12.62
C GLY A 68 7.85 -7.31 -11.19
N ASN A 69 9.01 -6.82 -10.72
CA ASN A 69 9.46 -7.03 -9.34
C ASN A 69 8.48 -6.40 -8.34
N SER A 70 7.99 -5.17 -8.59
CA SER A 70 7.01 -4.52 -7.72
C SER A 70 5.69 -5.27 -7.65
N ILE A 71 5.17 -5.78 -8.77
CA ILE A 71 3.98 -6.64 -8.78
C ILE A 71 4.23 -7.89 -7.95
N PHE A 72 5.35 -8.60 -8.19
CA PHE A 72 5.70 -9.81 -7.47
C PHE A 72 5.78 -9.55 -5.95
N VAL A 73 6.53 -8.51 -5.55
CA VAL A 73 6.68 -8.14 -4.14
C VAL A 73 5.33 -7.77 -3.52
N THR A 74 4.54 -6.93 -4.17
CA THR A 74 3.25 -6.50 -3.63
C THR A 74 2.28 -7.66 -3.46
N VAL A 75 2.15 -8.52 -4.48
CA VAL A 75 1.23 -9.65 -4.44
C VAL A 75 1.67 -10.68 -3.40
N LEU A 76 2.95 -11.09 -3.44
CA LEU A 76 3.45 -12.12 -2.52
C LEU A 76 3.43 -11.63 -1.07
N SER A 77 3.85 -10.38 -0.79
CA SER A 77 3.77 -9.81 0.57
C SER A 77 2.34 -9.76 1.07
N THR A 78 1.39 -9.36 0.22
CA THR A 78 -0.03 -9.31 0.58
C THR A 78 -0.59 -10.71 0.89
N VAL A 79 -0.26 -11.70 0.08
CA VAL A 79 -0.68 -13.09 0.32
C VAL A 79 -0.09 -13.62 1.63
N LEU A 80 1.21 -13.46 1.85
CA LEU A 80 1.88 -13.87 3.09
C LEU A 80 1.27 -13.18 4.32
N LEU A 81 1.04 -11.87 4.21
CA LEU A 81 0.38 -11.08 5.25
C LEU A 81 -0.98 -11.67 5.62
N LEU A 82 -1.86 -11.89 4.64
CA LEU A 82 -3.23 -12.37 4.90
C LEU A 82 -3.25 -13.78 5.45
N LEU A 83 -2.40 -14.69 4.94
CA LEU A 83 -2.28 -16.06 5.42
C LEU A 83 -1.94 -16.13 6.92
N LEU A 84 -1.15 -15.19 7.41
CA LEU A 84 -0.72 -15.15 8.80
C LEU A 84 -1.63 -14.29 9.68
N VAL A 85 -2.02 -13.11 9.21
CA VAL A 85 -2.80 -12.15 10.01
C VAL A 85 -4.23 -12.63 10.26
N ILE A 86 -4.88 -13.28 9.27
CA ILE A 86 -6.27 -13.72 9.44
C ILE A 86 -6.42 -14.71 10.59
N PRO A 87 -5.68 -15.83 10.67
CA PRO A 87 -5.79 -16.76 11.78
C PRO A 87 -5.34 -16.16 13.12
N ILE A 88 -4.27 -15.36 13.14
CA ILE A 88 -3.79 -14.69 14.36
C ILE A 88 -4.87 -13.76 14.92
N SER A 89 -5.45 -12.91 14.07
CA SER A 89 -6.51 -11.98 14.48
C SER A 89 -7.75 -12.69 14.98
N TYR A 90 -8.12 -13.81 14.35
CA TYR A 90 -9.24 -14.63 14.79
C TYR A 90 -9.01 -15.21 16.19
N VAL A 91 -7.84 -15.81 16.42
CA VAL A 91 -7.50 -16.37 17.74
C VAL A 91 -7.50 -15.28 18.82
N LEU A 92 -6.89 -14.14 18.55
CA LEU A 92 -6.84 -13.03 19.52
C LEU A 92 -8.21 -12.38 19.76
N ALA A 93 -9.11 -12.39 18.77
CA ALA A 93 -10.46 -11.84 18.90
C ALA A 93 -11.42 -12.75 19.67
N ARG A 94 -11.26 -14.08 19.55
CA ARG A 94 -12.27 -15.05 20.00
C ARG A 94 -11.86 -15.88 21.19
N TYR A 95 -10.56 -16.18 21.33
CA TYR A 95 -10.06 -17.06 22.37
C TYR A 95 -9.36 -16.29 23.48
N ARG A 96 -9.69 -16.63 24.73
CA ARG A 96 -8.98 -16.14 25.91
C ARG A 96 -8.03 -17.24 26.39
N PHE A 97 -6.74 -16.99 26.30
CA PHE A 97 -5.69 -17.86 26.80
C PHE A 97 -4.65 -17.05 27.58
N VAL A 98 -3.85 -17.74 28.40
CA VAL A 98 -2.79 -17.10 29.19
C VAL A 98 -1.82 -16.36 28.26
N GLY A 99 -1.64 -15.06 28.46
CA GLY A 99 -0.78 -14.23 27.62
C GLY A 99 -1.48 -13.53 26.44
N SER A 100 -2.74 -13.85 26.09
CA SER A 100 -3.44 -13.22 24.97
C SER A 100 -3.48 -11.69 25.06
N ARG A 101 -3.66 -11.16 26.28
CA ARG A 101 -3.67 -9.71 26.54
C ARG A 101 -2.28 -9.10 26.32
N LEU A 102 -1.22 -9.79 26.78
CA LEU A 102 0.16 -9.33 26.60
C LEU A 102 0.52 -9.29 25.11
N ILE A 103 0.19 -10.34 24.35
CA ILE A 103 0.44 -10.41 22.91
C ILE A 103 -0.27 -9.26 22.19
N SER A 104 -1.55 -9.03 22.47
CA SER A 104 -2.29 -7.91 21.86
C SER A 104 -1.68 -6.55 22.22
N THR A 105 -1.21 -6.36 23.46
CA THR A 105 -0.54 -5.13 23.89
C THR A 105 0.79 -4.94 23.20
N VAL A 106 1.59 -6.00 23.02
CA VAL A 106 2.86 -5.96 22.28
C VAL A 106 2.61 -5.56 20.82
N TYR A 107 1.66 -6.19 20.13
CA TYR A 107 1.31 -5.78 18.76
C TYR A 107 0.86 -4.32 18.68
N MET A 108 0.07 -3.85 19.64
CA MET A 108 -0.36 -2.45 19.70
C MET A 108 0.84 -1.51 19.91
N ALA A 109 1.79 -1.86 20.76
CA ALA A 109 3.01 -1.09 20.98
C ALA A 109 3.90 -1.05 19.72
N CYS A 110 3.99 -2.17 18.97
CA CYS A 110 4.77 -2.27 17.75
C CYS A 110 4.24 -1.39 16.61
N ILE A 111 2.97 -0.92 16.65
CA ILE A 111 2.44 0.03 15.64
C ILE A 111 3.27 1.34 15.61
N PHE A 112 3.85 1.73 16.74
CA PHE A 112 4.68 2.94 16.83
C PHE A 112 6.12 2.74 16.36
N LEU A 113 6.53 1.51 16.05
CA LEU A 113 7.86 1.22 15.51
C LEU A 113 7.85 1.42 13.99
N GLN A 114 8.49 2.49 13.54
CA GLN A 114 8.68 2.73 12.11
C GLN A 114 9.79 1.84 11.55
N ALA A 115 9.61 1.36 10.32
CA ALA A 115 10.58 0.54 9.61
C ALA A 115 11.98 1.17 9.54
N THR A 116 12.06 2.50 9.50
CA THR A 116 13.31 3.27 9.44
C THR A 116 14.22 3.01 10.66
N TYR A 117 13.65 2.77 11.85
CA TYR A 117 14.46 2.54 13.06
C TYR A 117 15.14 1.19 13.08
N ILE A 118 14.55 0.19 12.43
CA ILE A 118 15.08 -1.19 12.41
C ILE A 118 15.82 -1.51 11.12
N MET A 119 15.90 -0.57 10.18
CA MET A 119 16.47 -0.78 8.85
C MET A 119 17.94 -1.22 8.91
N ILE A 120 18.77 -0.57 9.74
CA ILE A 120 20.19 -0.91 9.89
C ILE A 120 20.39 -2.27 10.57
N PRO A 121 19.78 -2.57 11.73
CA PRO A 121 19.85 -3.91 12.33
C PRO A 121 19.38 -5.00 11.38
N LEU A 122 18.26 -4.79 10.71
CA LEU A 122 17.70 -5.74 9.75
C LEU A 122 18.64 -6.00 8.57
N PHE A 123 19.29 -4.97 8.04
CA PHE A 123 20.30 -5.13 6.99
C PHE A 123 21.46 -6.02 7.46
N LEU A 124 21.99 -5.76 8.66
CA LEU A 124 23.11 -6.54 9.20
C LEU A 124 22.73 -8.00 9.43
N GLU A 125 21.53 -8.27 9.96
CA GLU A 125 21.04 -9.64 10.14
C GLU A 125 20.85 -10.36 8.81
N LEU A 126 20.23 -9.71 7.82
CA LEU A 126 20.03 -10.30 6.49
C LEU A 126 21.34 -10.50 5.73
N GLN A 127 22.34 -9.66 5.97
CA GLN A 127 23.68 -9.86 5.41
C GLN A 127 24.33 -11.14 5.93
N VAL A 128 24.21 -11.43 7.24
CA VAL A 128 24.77 -12.65 7.86
C VAL A 128 24.15 -13.92 7.29
N VAL A 129 22.83 -13.91 7.00
CA VAL A 129 22.12 -15.08 6.48
C VAL A 129 22.03 -15.11 4.95
N ASN A 130 22.77 -14.24 4.23
CA ASN A 130 22.72 -14.09 2.78
C ASN A 130 21.29 -13.81 2.24
N GLY A 131 20.50 -13.06 3.02
CA GLY A 131 19.12 -12.69 2.69
C GLY A 131 19.00 -11.42 1.85
N LEU A 132 20.09 -10.69 1.62
CA LEU A 132 20.08 -9.48 0.78
C LEU A 132 19.84 -9.85 -0.69
N ASN A 133 19.36 -8.90 -1.49
CA ASN A 133 19.05 -9.10 -2.90
C ASN A 133 18.12 -10.28 -3.19
N ASN A 134 17.19 -10.56 -2.25
CA ASN A 134 16.26 -11.68 -2.35
C ASN A 134 14.82 -11.17 -2.24
N LEU A 135 14.07 -11.19 -3.35
CA LEU A 135 12.69 -10.69 -3.39
C LEU A 135 11.74 -11.45 -2.43
N PRO A 136 11.74 -12.78 -2.35
CA PRO A 136 10.98 -13.51 -1.34
C PRO A 136 11.27 -13.12 0.11
N VAL A 137 12.54 -12.86 0.46
CA VAL A 137 12.93 -12.39 1.80
C VAL A 137 12.36 -10.98 2.04
N LEU A 138 12.47 -10.09 1.05
CA LEU A 138 11.85 -8.76 1.13
C LEU A 138 10.34 -8.85 1.34
N CYS A 139 9.66 -9.77 0.64
CA CYS A 139 8.22 -9.99 0.81
C CYS A 139 7.86 -10.42 2.24
N LEU A 140 8.67 -11.29 2.85
CA LEU A 140 8.47 -11.70 4.24
C LEU A 140 8.68 -10.52 5.20
N VAL A 141 9.74 -9.74 5.00
CA VAL A 141 10.01 -8.52 5.79
C VAL A 141 8.82 -7.57 5.72
N TYR A 142 8.32 -7.27 4.53
CA TYR A 142 7.16 -6.40 4.34
C TYR A 142 5.92 -6.92 5.06
N ALA A 143 5.62 -8.22 4.90
CA ALA A 143 4.48 -8.84 5.55
C ALA A 143 4.57 -8.70 7.09
N VAL A 144 5.74 -9.04 7.68
CA VAL A 144 5.96 -8.98 9.13
C VAL A 144 5.87 -7.56 9.67
N MET A 145 6.43 -6.58 8.97
CA MET A 145 6.37 -5.16 9.34
C MET A 145 4.94 -4.63 9.42
N GLN A 146 4.04 -5.18 8.60
CA GLN A 146 2.65 -4.75 8.55
C GLN A 146 1.74 -5.48 9.56
N PHE A 147 2.23 -6.55 10.23
CA PHE A 147 1.45 -7.35 11.20
C PHE A 147 0.79 -6.51 12.30
N PRO A 148 1.49 -5.61 13.00
CA PRO A 148 0.90 -4.90 14.13
C PRO A 148 -0.37 -4.16 13.75
N PHE A 149 -0.33 -3.38 12.69
CA PHE A 149 -1.47 -2.62 12.19
C PHE A 149 -2.61 -3.53 11.72
N CYS A 150 -2.28 -4.56 10.94
CA CYS A 150 -3.29 -5.45 10.35
C CYS A 150 -3.96 -6.33 11.39
N ILE A 151 -3.20 -6.88 12.37
CA ILE A 151 -3.74 -7.68 13.47
C ILE A 151 -4.67 -6.83 14.33
N PHE A 152 -4.23 -5.62 14.74
CA PHE A 152 -5.05 -4.70 15.53
C PHE A 152 -6.35 -4.37 14.83
N THR A 153 -6.27 -4.00 13.55
CA THR A 153 -7.43 -3.61 12.74
C THR A 153 -8.39 -4.79 12.57
N LEU A 154 -7.89 -5.95 12.14
CA LEU A 154 -8.74 -7.11 11.84
C LEU A 154 -9.31 -7.75 13.11
N GLN A 155 -8.56 -7.75 14.22
CA GLN A 155 -9.05 -8.17 15.53
C GLN A 155 -10.28 -7.34 15.95
N GLY A 156 -10.26 -6.02 15.70
CA GLY A 156 -11.40 -5.15 15.94
C GLY A 156 -12.64 -5.54 15.15
N PHE A 157 -12.47 -5.78 13.84
CA PHE A 157 -13.57 -6.24 12.98
C PHE A 157 -14.12 -7.60 13.42
N MET A 158 -13.26 -8.57 13.68
CA MET A 158 -13.67 -9.90 14.10
C MET A 158 -14.35 -9.88 15.49
N SER A 159 -13.91 -9.04 16.40
CA SER A 159 -14.52 -8.89 17.73
C SER A 159 -15.93 -8.29 17.67
N ALA A 160 -16.24 -7.50 16.66
CA ALA A 160 -17.55 -6.88 16.46
C ALA A 160 -18.62 -7.86 15.92
N VAL A 161 -18.22 -9.00 15.38
CA VAL A 161 -19.15 -10.03 14.90
C VAL A 161 -19.83 -10.70 16.10
N PRO A 162 -21.18 -10.83 16.16
CA PRO A 162 -21.88 -11.55 17.23
C PRO A 162 -21.42 -13.00 17.35
N ARG A 163 -21.33 -13.51 18.59
CA ARG A 163 -20.88 -14.89 18.84
C ARG A 163 -21.90 -15.96 18.39
N ASP A 164 -23.15 -15.59 18.33
CA ASP A 164 -24.26 -16.47 17.93
C ASP A 164 -24.02 -17.15 16.58
N TYR A 165 -23.32 -16.48 15.64
CA TYR A 165 -22.94 -17.10 14.35
C TYR A 165 -21.99 -18.28 14.52
N GLU A 166 -21.04 -18.18 15.45
CA GLU A 166 -20.08 -19.26 15.70
C GLU A 166 -20.73 -20.38 16.53
N GLU A 167 -21.59 -20.03 17.49
CA GLU A 167 -22.30 -20.99 18.32
C GLU A 167 -23.26 -21.84 17.48
N SER A 168 -24.05 -21.21 16.62
CA SER A 168 -24.91 -21.93 15.67
C SER A 168 -24.12 -22.88 14.78
N ALA A 169 -23.01 -22.42 14.19
CA ALA A 169 -22.19 -23.26 13.33
C ALA A 169 -21.49 -24.41 14.11
N ARG A 170 -21.20 -24.23 15.40
CA ARG A 170 -20.68 -25.31 16.28
C ARG A 170 -21.75 -26.38 16.55
N ILE A 171 -23.01 -25.96 16.75
CA ILE A 171 -24.14 -26.89 16.88
C ILE A 171 -24.29 -27.75 15.63
N ASP A 172 -24.05 -27.16 14.44
CA ASP A 172 -24.03 -27.84 13.14
C ASP A 172 -22.77 -28.71 12.91
N GLY A 173 -21.87 -28.80 13.90
CA GLY A 173 -20.67 -29.66 13.85
C GLY A 173 -19.48 -29.04 13.14
N ALA A 174 -19.43 -27.71 12.93
CA ALA A 174 -18.31 -27.06 12.28
C ALA A 174 -17.03 -27.14 13.11
N THR A 175 -15.91 -27.50 12.49
CA THR A 175 -14.57 -27.45 13.08
C THR A 175 -14.06 -26.01 13.19
N ASN A 176 -13.03 -25.75 14.02
CA ASN A 176 -12.45 -24.40 14.16
C ASN A 176 -11.96 -23.80 12.85
N ILE A 177 -11.42 -24.61 11.94
CA ILE A 177 -10.98 -24.16 10.61
C ILE A 177 -12.21 -23.79 9.74
N GLN A 178 -13.28 -24.56 9.83
CA GLN A 178 -14.52 -24.24 9.12
C GLN A 178 -15.17 -22.98 9.68
N LEU A 179 -15.16 -22.79 11.00
CA LEU A 179 -15.60 -21.55 11.64
C LEU A 179 -14.82 -20.34 11.12
N LEU A 180 -13.48 -20.46 11.07
CA LEU A 180 -12.65 -19.38 10.53
C LEU A 180 -12.99 -19.10 9.05
N LEU A 181 -12.93 -20.13 8.19
CA LEU A 181 -12.98 -19.91 6.74
C LEU A 181 -14.41 -19.71 6.20
N ARG A 182 -15.41 -20.36 6.78
CA ARG A 182 -16.79 -20.32 6.27
C ARG A 182 -17.70 -19.34 6.99
N VAL A 183 -17.35 -18.93 8.23
CA VAL A 183 -18.15 -18.01 9.03
C VAL A 183 -17.42 -16.68 9.22
N MET A 184 -16.24 -16.71 9.84
CA MET A 184 -15.56 -15.47 10.23
C MET A 184 -14.97 -14.70 9.05
N VAL A 185 -14.30 -15.37 8.10
CA VAL A 185 -13.71 -14.70 6.93
C VAL A 185 -14.77 -13.99 6.09
N PRO A 186 -15.92 -14.60 5.74
CA PRO A 186 -16.99 -13.89 5.03
C PRO A 186 -17.57 -12.71 5.80
N LEU A 187 -17.80 -12.84 7.11
CA LEU A 187 -18.35 -11.77 7.95
C LEU A 187 -17.33 -10.64 8.18
N ALA A 188 -16.04 -10.96 8.27
CA ALA A 188 -14.96 -9.97 8.41
C ALA A 188 -14.45 -9.44 7.05
N LYS A 189 -15.09 -9.80 5.92
CA LYS A 189 -14.68 -9.40 4.56
C LYS A 189 -14.41 -7.89 4.40
N PRO A 190 -15.20 -6.96 4.97
CA PRO A 190 -14.88 -5.53 4.89
C PRO A 190 -13.55 -5.19 5.55
N GLY A 191 -13.26 -5.76 6.73
CA GLY A 191 -11.99 -5.57 7.43
C GLY A 191 -10.81 -6.17 6.68
N ILE A 192 -10.97 -7.39 6.15
CA ILE A 192 -9.94 -8.05 5.33
C ILE A 192 -9.65 -7.22 4.07
N ALA A 193 -10.67 -6.74 3.36
CA ALA A 193 -10.50 -5.91 2.19
C ALA A 193 -9.77 -4.59 2.52
N THR A 194 -10.09 -3.98 3.67
CA THR A 194 -9.45 -2.75 4.15
C THR A 194 -7.95 -2.96 4.39
N ILE A 195 -7.57 -3.97 5.17
CA ILE A 195 -6.14 -4.25 5.44
C ILE A 195 -5.40 -4.67 4.17
N THR A 196 -6.03 -5.45 3.30
CA THR A 196 -5.47 -5.86 2.01
C THR A 196 -5.12 -4.66 1.15
N MET A 197 -6.07 -3.73 0.98
CA MET A 197 -5.89 -2.54 0.16
C MET A 197 -4.79 -1.62 0.72
N LEU A 198 -4.85 -1.30 2.02
CA LEU A 198 -3.88 -0.42 2.65
C LEU A 198 -2.47 -1.01 2.62
N SER A 199 -2.34 -2.32 2.86
CA SER A 199 -1.05 -3.00 2.81
C SER A 199 -0.51 -3.11 1.39
N ALA A 200 -1.34 -3.46 0.41
CA ALA A 200 -0.92 -3.52 -1.00
C ALA A 200 -0.44 -2.15 -1.52
N MET A 201 -1.14 -1.06 -1.16
CA MET A 201 -0.68 0.29 -1.46
C MET A 201 0.63 0.62 -0.76
N GLY A 202 0.79 0.22 0.51
CA GLY A 202 2.02 0.39 1.27
C GLY A 202 3.19 -0.35 0.63
N PHE A 203 3.03 -1.62 0.27
CA PHE A 203 4.06 -2.45 -0.36
C PHE A 203 4.44 -1.95 -1.76
N TRP A 204 3.46 -1.49 -2.54
CA TRP A 204 3.71 -0.92 -3.87
C TRP A 204 4.58 0.35 -3.80
N ASN A 205 4.35 1.21 -2.82
CA ASN A 205 5.03 2.51 -2.68
C ASN A 205 6.25 2.43 -1.74
N GLU A 206 6.56 1.25 -1.19
CA GLU A 206 7.67 1.12 -0.26
C GLU A 206 9.01 1.36 -0.98
N TYR A 207 9.84 2.25 -0.41
CA TYR A 207 11.11 2.66 -0.99
C TYR A 207 12.30 2.48 -0.02
N PRO A 208 12.26 2.95 1.25
CA PRO A 208 13.42 2.96 2.14
C PRO A 208 14.00 1.57 2.43
N LEU A 209 13.17 0.60 2.79
CA LEU A 209 13.63 -0.77 3.07
C LEU A 209 14.13 -1.44 1.80
N ALA A 210 13.39 -1.32 0.69
CA ALA A 210 13.81 -1.88 -0.59
C ALA A 210 15.15 -1.32 -1.05
N LEU A 211 15.39 -0.01 -0.88
CA LEU A 211 16.65 0.63 -1.25
C LEU A 211 17.85 0.02 -0.53
N VAL A 212 17.69 -0.30 0.75
CA VAL A 212 18.77 -0.86 1.57
C VAL A 212 18.96 -2.35 1.34
N LEU A 213 17.87 -3.09 1.12
CA LEU A 213 17.91 -4.56 1.01
C LEU A 213 18.15 -5.07 -0.42
N LEU A 214 17.89 -4.25 -1.45
CA LEU A 214 18.06 -4.59 -2.87
C LEU A 214 19.13 -3.70 -3.52
N THR A 215 20.37 -4.16 -3.53
CA THR A 215 21.50 -3.45 -4.14
C THR A 215 21.74 -3.84 -5.60
N GLU A 216 21.32 -5.05 -6.01
CA GLU A 216 21.42 -5.53 -7.39
C GLU A 216 20.35 -4.85 -8.28
N ASP A 217 20.81 -4.30 -9.42
CA ASP A 217 19.92 -3.53 -10.32
C ASP A 217 18.74 -4.37 -10.83
N ALA A 218 18.98 -5.61 -11.23
CA ALA A 218 17.94 -6.50 -11.76
C ALA A 218 16.82 -6.84 -10.76
N LYS A 219 17.03 -6.62 -9.46
CA LYS A 219 16.09 -6.95 -8.38
C LYS A 219 15.37 -5.73 -7.80
N LYS A 220 15.73 -4.54 -8.23
CA LYS A 220 15.12 -3.31 -7.74
C LYS A 220 13.62 -3.27 -8.02
N THR A 221 12.89 -2.66 -7.10
CA THR A 221 11.47 -2.35 -7.27
C THR A 221 11.28 -1.03 -8.02
N LEU A 222 10.09 -0.78 -8.51
CA LEU A 222 9.79 0.40 -9.32
C LEU A 222 10.09 1.74 -8.60
N PRO A 223 9.76 1.94 -7.31
CA PRO A 223 10.15 3.17 -6.60
C PRO A 223 11.66 3.41 -6.56
N ILE A 224 12.47 2.36 -6.39
CA ILE A 224 13.95 2.48 -6.43
C ILE A 224 14.41 2.83 -7.85
N GLY A 225 13.87 2.16 -8.86
CA GLY A 225 14.18 2.42 -10.26
C GLY A 225 13.91 3.86 -10.66
N MET A 226 12.80 4.43 -10.19
CA MET A 226 12.46 5.82 -10.44
C MET A 226 13.38 6.80 -9.71
N ALA A 227 13.78 6.53 -8.47
CA ALA A 227 14.75 7.35 -7.76
C ALA A 227 16.13 7.33 -8.45
N ASN A 228 16.56 6.17 -8.94
CA ASN A 228 17.79 6.05 -9.72
C ASN A 228 17.71 6.81 -11.04
N LEU A 229 16.57 6.74 -11.74
CA LEU A 229 16.37 7.51 -12.98
C LEU A 229 16.54 9.00 -12.71
N PHE A 230 15.97 9.50 -11.62
CA PHE A 230 16.14 10.90 -11.20
C PHE A 230 17.61 11.25 -10.89
N GLU A 231 18.34 10.40 -10.18
CA GLU A 231 19.74 10.62 -9.83
C GLU A 231 20.66 10.60 -11.07
N VAL A 232 20.50 9.63 -11.97
CA VAL A 232 21.31 9.52 -13.19
C VAL A 232 21.05 10.69 -14.13
N GLN A 233 19.87 11.25 -14.14
CA GLN A 233 19.49 12.36 -15.02
C GLN A 233 19.92 13.74 -14.51
N LYS A 234 20.58 13.86 -13.38
CA LYS A 234 21.09 15.17 -12.87
C LYS A 234 21.97 15.92 -13.88
N TYR A 235 22.59 15.21 -14.82
CA TYR A 235 23.52 15.79 -15.80
C TYR A 235 22.96 15.92 -17.22
N ALA A 236 21.86 15.22 -17.55
CA ALA A 236 21.20 15.27 -18.86
C ALA A 236 19.71 14.92 -18.71
N THR A 237 18.96 15.77 -18.02
CA THR A 237 17.61 15.47 -17.59
C THR A 237 16.63 15.42 -18.77
N ASP A 238 16.06 14.26 -18.99
CA ASP A 238 14.89 14.05 -19.86
C ASP A 238 13.63 14.16 -18.99
N TRP A 239 13.13 15.37 -18.83
CA TRP A 239 11.98 15.69 -17.98
C TRP A 239 10.72 14.96 -18.43
N GLY A 240 10.50 14.86 -19.74
CA GLY A 240 9.35 14.15 -20.28
C GLY A 240 9.34 12.67 -19.85
N ALA A 241 10.47 11.97 -20.03
CA ALA A 241 10.61 10.57 -19.60
C ALA A 241 10.46 10.41 -18.07
N LEU A 242 10.97 11.37 -17.28
CA LEU A 242 10.82 11.35 -15.81
C LEU A 242 9.35 11.45 -15.41
N PHE A 243 8.61 12.43 -15.93
CA PHE A 243 7.19 12.58 -15.62
C PHE A 243 6.35 11.42 -16.12
N ALA A 244 6.66 10.87 -17.31
CA ALA A 244 6.02 9.66 -17.83
C ALA A 244 6.25 8.46 -16.89
N GLY A 245 7.47 8.28 -16.38
CA GLY A 245 7.79 7.26 -15.39
C GLY A 245 6.98 7.42 -14.09
N LEU A 246 6.86 8.66 -13.57
CA LEU A 246 6.04 8.95 -12.38
C LEU A 246 4.56 8.62 -12.62
N VAL A 247 4.02 8.90 -13.80
CA VAL A 247 2.65 8.51 -14.19
C VAL A 247 2.52 6.98 -14.16
N ILE A 248 3.48 6.24 -14.71
CA ILE A 248 3.47 4.76 -14.70
C ILE A 248 3.43 4.23 -13.26
N VAL A 249 4.21 4.81 -12.32
CA VAL A 249 4.20 4.41 -10.90
C VAL A 249 2.86 4.70 -10.22
N MET A 250 2.20 5.80 -10.59
CA MET A 250 0.93 6.21 -9.99
C MET A 250 -0.24 5.31 -10.37
N ILE A 251 -0.25 4.76 -11.59
CA ILE A 251 -1.40 4.00 -12.14
C ILE A 251 -1.81 2.84 -11.24
N PRO A 252 -0.94 1.92 -10.80
CA PRO A 252 -1.34 0.81 -9.93
C PRO A 252 -1.89 1.28 -8.59
N THR A 253 -1.31 2.31 -7.98
CA THR A 253 -1.82 2.89 -6.73
C THR A 253 -3.26 3.39 -6.89
N ILE A 254 -3.54 4.11 -7.98
CA ILE A 254 -4.88 4.60 -8.31
C ILE A 254 -5.85 3.43 -8.54
N ILE A 255 -5.43 2.40 -9.27
CA ILE A 255 -6.26 1.21 -9.53
C ILE A 255 -6.60 0.49 -8.21
N ILE A 256 -5.60 0.24 -7.35
CA ILE A 256 -5.82 -0.39 -6.04
C ILE A 256 -6.81 0.43 -5.22
N TYR A 257 -6.65 1.76 -5.19
CA TYR A 257 -7.55 2.66 -4.48
C TYR A 257 -8.98 2.62 -5.04
N LEU A 258 -9.16 2.74 -6.36
CA LEU A 258 -10.48 2.74 -7.00
C LEU A 258 -11.25 1.42 -6.75
N ILE A 259 -10.55 0.29 -6.74
CA ILE A 259 -11.16 -1.01 -6.44
C ILE A 259 -11.52 -1.11 -4.94
N GLY A 260 -10.63 -0.63 -4.06
CA GLY A 260 -10.72 -0.82 -2.62
C GLY A 260 -11.55 0.22 -1.88
N GLN A 261 -11.73 1.45 -2.41
CA GLN A 261 -12.35 2.59 -1.70
C GLN A 261 -13.73 2.29 -1.09
N ARG A 262 -14.55 1.47 -1.77
CA ARG A 262 -15.87 1.07 -1.26
C ARG A 262 -15.80 0.31 0.06
N TYR A 263 -14.75 -0.46 0.28
CA TYR A 263 -14.55 -1.22 1.53
C TYR A 263 -14.03 -0.34 2.66
N LEU A 264 -13.19 0.69 2.34
CA LEU A 264 -12.77 1.69 3.32
C LEU A 264 -13.95 2.44 3.92
N LEU A 265 -14.87 2.90 3.06
CA LEU A 265 -16.06 3.63 3.51
C LEU A 265 -16.97 2.78 4.41
N GLN A 266 -17.12 1.48 4.12
CA GLN A 266 -17.87 0.55 4.95
C GLN A 266 -17.17 0.26 6.28
N GLY A 267 -15.83 0.13 6.28
CA GLY A 267 -15.04 -0.11 7.48
C GLY A 267 -15.07 1.02 8.48
N ILE A 268 -14.99 2.27 8.03
CA ILE A 268 -15.06 3.47 8.88
C ILE A 268 -16.45 3.62 9.48
N GLY A 269 -17.52 3.32 8.72
CA GLY A 269 -18.90 3.36 9.21
C GLY A 269 -19.20 2.33 10.32
N ALA A 270 -18.61 1.14 10.25
CA ALA A 270 -18.80 0.09 11.26
C ALA A 270 -18.06 0.37 12.58
N GLY A 271 -16.93 1.10 12.53
CA GLY A 271 -16.16 1.51 13.72
C GLY A 271 -16.67 2.77 14.41
N GLY A 272 -17.41 3.63 13.71
CA GLY A 272 -17.86 4.94 14.19
C GLY A 272 -19.24 4.97 14.89
N LEU A 273 -19.98 3.87 14.96
CA LEU A 273 -21.34 3.83 15.54
C LEU A 273 -21.39 3.37 17.01
N LYS A 274 -20.29 3.44 17.75
CA LYS A 274 -20.24 3.26 19.20
C LYS A 274 -19.58 4.48 19.86
N GLY A 275 -20.23 5.62 19.75
CA GLY A 275 -20.01 6.83 20.52
C GLY A 275 -21.34 7.43 20.91
#